data_a497c5431b7612d34b0f846453da4959
#
_entry.id   a497c5431b7612d34b0f846453da4959
#
_cell.length_a   1.000
_cell.length_b   1.000
_cell.length_c   1.000
_cell.angle_alpha   90.00
_cell.angle_beta   90.00
_cell.angle_gamma   90.00
#
_symmetry.space_group_name_H-M   'P 1'
#
loop_
_entity.id
_entity.type
_entity.pdbx_description
1 polymer ?
#
loop_
_entity_poly.entity_id
_entity_poly.type
_entity_poly.pdbx_seq_one_letter_code
_entity_poly.pdbx_strand_id
1 'polypeptide(L)'
;EILIIGPKGIEDKIVQLFGAYNFENKKEIEQAMKIKYIELEQENTVIQNINGYKIQSILVSHGEERPAYGYVINDDIGLTGDSGICSGVEEIVRNSKITIADTSLFEGDSCHMGIDNIKYLVEKYEKQIITTHLRDTTREKLKNDKINNVLVVEDGYTFEI
;
A
#
# COMPACT_ATOMS: atom_id res chain seq x y z
N GLU A 1 21.70 4.37 -2.65
CA GLU A 1 21.27 3.43 -1.60
C GLU A 1 19.76 3.22 -1.71
N ILE A 2 19.34 1.96 -1.67
CA ILE A 2 17.92 1.57 -1.72
C ILE A 2 17.58 1.00 -0.35
N LEU A 3 16.49 1.48 0.26
CA LEU A 3 15.93 0.91 1.48
C LEU A 3 14.64 0.17 1.14
N ILE A 4 14.57 -1.10 1.51
CA ILE A 4 13.38 -1.93 1.36
C ILE A 4 12.79 -2.17 2.75
N ILE A 5 11.52 -1.81 2.91
CA ILE A 5 10.77 -2.03 4.15
C ILE A 5 9.63 -2.98 3.85
N GLY A 6 9.51 -4.08 4.57
CA GLY A 6 8.47 -5.05 4.31
C GLY A 6 8.36 -6.12 5.40
N PRO A 7 7.48 -7.10 5.23
CA PRO A 7 7.27 -8.15 6.21
C PRO A 7 8.53 -9.00 6.42
N LYS A 8 8.59 -9.66 7.56
CA LYS A 8 9.65 -10.63 7.87
C LYS A 8 9.86 -11.64 6.74
N GLY A 9 11.11 -11.84 6.36
CA GLY A 9 11.50 -12.68 5.21
C GLY A 9 11.52 -11.95 3.87
N ILE A 10 11.26 -10.62 3.82
CA ILE A 10 11.31 -9.85 2.56
C ILE A 10 12.71 -9.87 1.97
N GLU A 11 13.74 -9.82 2.80
CA GLU A 11 15.13 -9.91 2.38
C GLU A 11 15.40 -11.21 1.60
N ASP A 12 15.03 -12.36 2.17
CA ASP A 12 15.21 -13.66 1.52
C ASP A 12 14.45 -13.76 0.20
N LYS A 13 13.24 -13.17 0.12
CA LYS A 13 12.44 -13.16 -1.11
C LYS A 13 13.07 -12.30 -2.20
N ILE A 14 13.60 -11.15 -1.85
CA ILE A 14 14.30 -10.28 -2.79
C ILE A 14 15.58 -10.96 -3.29
N VAL A 15 16.36 -11.60 -2.41
CA VAL A 15 17.55 -12.37 -2.79
C VAL A 15 17.19 -13.52 -3.74
N GLN A 16 16.12 -14.27 -3.46
CA GLN A 16 15.63 -15.33 -4.36
C GLN A 16 15.21 -14.78 -5.73
N LEU A 17 14.53 -13.64 -5.76
CA LEU A 17 14.13 -12.99 -7.01
C LEU A 17 15.35 -12.59 -7.84
N PHE A 18 16.35 -11.97 -7.22
CA PHE A 18 17.58 -11.57 -7.91
C PHE A 18 18.45 -12.75 -8.31
N GLY A 19 18.39 -13.88 -7.59
CA GLY A 19 19.04 -15.14 -7.98
C GLY A 19 18.62 -15.61 -9.37
N ALA A 20 17.37 -15.34 -9.79
CA ALA A 20 16.90 -15.62 -11.14
C ALA A 20 17.58 -14.78 -12.22
N TYR A 21 18.27 -13.70 -11.85
CA TYR A 21 19.01 -12.79 -12.73
C TYR A 21 20.55 -12.97 -12.64
N ASN A 22 21.02 -14.20 -12.30
CA ASN A 22 22.44 -14.56 -12.21
C ASN A 22 23.26 -13.88 -11.10
N PHE A 23 22.61 -13.41 -10.04
CA PHE A 23 23.35 -13.06 -8.83
C PHE A 23 23.49 -14.31 -7.97
N GLU A 24 24.73 -14.70 -7.67
CA GLU A 24 25.02 -15.99 -7.00
C GLU A 24 24.69 -15.95 -5.50
N ASN A 25 24.69 -14.76 -4.90
CA ASN A 25 24.46 -14.63 -3.47
C ASN A 25 24.04 -13.20 -3.06
N LYS A 26 23.49 -13.09 -1.83
CA LYS A 26 23.05 -11.84 -1.20
C LYS A 26 24.12 -10.75 -1.23
N LYS A 27 25.38 -11.09 -0.94
CA LYS A 27 26.47 -10.11 -0.86
C LYS A 27 26.73 -9.41 -2.19
N GLU A 28 26.60 -10.12 -3.29
CA GLU A 28 26.73 -9.53 -4.62
C GLU A 28 25.61 -8.55 -4.93
N ILE A 29 24.36 -8.91 -4.56
CA ILE A 29 23.20 -8.03 -4.72
C ILE A 29 23.37 -6.76 -3.90
N GLU A 30 23.73 -6.89 -2.63
CA GLU A 30 23.94 -5.76 -1.72
C GLU A 30 25.07 -4.83 -2.20
N GLN A 31 26.17 -5.39 -2.69
CA GLN A 31 27.29 -4.61 -3.25
C GLN A 31 26.92 -3.89 -4.54
N ALA A 32 26.22 -4.56 -5.46
CA ALA A 32 25.83 -3.99 -6.73
C ALA A 32 24.79 -2.89 -6.60
N MET A 33 23.81 -3.05 -5.71
CA MET A 33 22.63 -2.18 -5.61
C MET A 33 22.58 -1.35 -4.33
N LYS A 34 23.49 -1.57 -3.38
CA LYS A 34 23.52 -0.89 -2.05
C LYS A 34 22.16 -0.95 -1.34
N ILE A 35 21.59 -2.16 -1.27
CA ILE A 35 20.29 -2.37 -0.64
C ILE A 35 20.46 -2.54 0.87
N LYS A 36 19.53 -1.93 1.62
CA LYS A 36 19.32 -2.16 3.04
C LYS A 36 17.89 -2.64 3.26
N TYR A 37 17.67 -3.51 4.25
CA TYR A 37 16.37 -4.05 4.57
C TYR A 37 15.96 -3.65 5.97
N ILE A 38 14.66 -3.38 6.15
CA ILE A 38 13.99 -3.29 7.44
C ILE A 38 12.84 -4.27 7.41
N GLU A 39 12.98 -5.36 8.15
CA GLU A 39 11.92 -6.35 8.31
C GLU A 39 10.97 -5.95 9.44
N LEU A 40 9.67 -5.95 9.13
CA LEU A 40 8.61 -5.60 10.07
C LEU A 40 8.18 -6.85 10.83
N GLU A 41 8.09 -6.74 12.15
CA GLU A 41 7.41 -7.73 12.99
C GLU A 41 5.89 -7.62 12.79
N GLN A 42 5.11 -8.58 13.32
CA GLN A 42 3.64 -8.64 13.11
C GLN A 42 2.84 -7.51 13.77
N GLU A 43 3.49 -6.48 14.30
CA GLU A 43 2.86 -5.33 14.95
C GLU A 43 3.03 -4.07 14.12
N ASN A 44 2.15 -3.10 14.34
CA ASN A 44 2.26 -1.79 13.72
C ASN A 44 3.57 -1.13 14.16
N THR A 45 4.37 -0.68 13.21
CA THR A 45 5.68 -0.10 13.47
C THR A 45 5.74 1.32 12.93
N VAL A 46 6.12 2.27 13.77
CA VAL A 46 6.46 3.62 13.34
C VAL A 46 7.95 3.70 13.09
N ILE A 47 8.32 3.93 11.85
CA ILE A 47 9.71 4.12 11.44
C ILE A 47 9.92 5.60 11.22
N GLN A 48 10.79 6.21 12.02
CA GLN A 48 11.05 7.64 11.95
C GLN A 48 12.42 7.93 11.33
N ASN A 49 12.52 9.08 10.67
CA ASN A 49 13.79 9.65 10.17
C ASN A 49 14.55 8.82 9.15
N ILE A 50 13.81 8.20 8.23
CA ILE A 50 14.41 7.63 7.02
C ILE A 50 14.56 8.74 6.00
N ASN A 51 15.75 9.29 5.85
CA ASN A 51 16.03 10.40 4.93
C ASN A 51 15.06 11.59 5.09
N GLY A 52 14.62 11.88 6.32
CA GLY A 52 13.68 12.96 6.63
C GLY A 52 12.20 12.59 6.51
N TYR A 53 11.88 11.34 6.17
CA TYR A 53 10.50 10.87 6.12
C TYR A 53 10.11 10.13 7.39
N LYS A 54 8.91 10.45 7.90
CA LYS A 54 8.21 9.65 8.90
C LYS A 54 7.41 8.57 8.16
N ILE A 55 7.67 7.31 8.42
CA ILE A 55 6.94 6.18 7.82
C ILE A 55 6.28 5.39 8.94
N GLN A 56 4.98 5.18 8.84
CA GLN A 56 4.23 4.29 9.70
C GLN A 56 3.78 3.08 8.88
N SER A 57 4.17 1.88 9.29
CA SER A 57 3.67 0.62 8.74
C SER A 57 2.47 0.15 9.56
N ILE A 58 1.41 -0.27 8.92
CA ILE A 58 0.16 -0.68 9.54
C ILE A 58 -0.24 -2.01 8.95
N LEU A 59 -0.53 -3.01 9.81
CA LEU A 59 -0.96 -4.33 9.37
C LEU A 59 -2.34 -4.22 8.71
N VAL A 60 -2.46 -4.80 7.51
CA VAL A 60 -3.71 -4.87 6.74
C VAL A 60 -4.07 -6.32 6.39
N SER A 61 -5.24 -6.54 5.83
CA SER A 61 -5.75 -7.89 5.52
C SER A 61 -5.61 -8.19 4.02
N HIS A 62 -4.77 -9.14 3.67
CA HIS A 62 -4.68 -9.66 2.30
C HIS A 62 -4.61 -11.21 2.31
N GLY A 63 -5.71 -11.83 2.76
CA GLY A 63 -5.77 -13.26 3.00
C GLY A 63 -5.10 -13.66 4.34
N GLU A 64 -5.12 -14.96 4.64
CA GLU A 64 -4.71 -15.47 5.95
C GLU A 64 -3.24 -15.91 6.03
N GLU A 65 -2.57 -16.10 4.90
CA GLU A 65 -1.30 -16.81 4.87
C GLU A 65 -0.05 -15.97 5.18
N ARG A 66 -0.11 -14.65 5.05
CA ARG A 66 1.06 -13.77 5.20
C ARG A 66 0.67 -12.39 5.74
N PRO A 67 1.49 -11.79 6.61
CA PRO A 67 1.29 -10.41 7.01
C PRO A 67 1.42 -9.48 5.80
N ALA A 68 0.44 -8.62 5.60
CA ALA A 68 0.45 -7.55 4.63
C ALA A 68 0.48 -6.19 5.35
N TYR A 69 1.14 -5.21 4.76
CA TYR A 69 1.27 -3.88 5.35
C TYR A 69 0.87 -2.80 4.37
N GLY A 70 0.10 -1.86 4.88
CA GLY A 70 -0.05 -0.55 4.30
C GLY A 70 0.85 0.47 5.01
N TYR A 71 0.98 1.66 4.46
CA TYR A 71 1.90 2.67 4.96
C TYR A 71 1.24 4.03 5.04
N VAL A 72 1.65 4.84 6.03
CA VAL A 72 1.40 6.27 6.06
C VAL A 72 2.74 7.00 6.04
N ILE A 73 2.89 7.94 5.11
CA ILE A 73 4.12 8.71 4.91
C ILE A 73 3.86 10.16 5.31
N ASN A 74 4.61 10.68 6.26
CA ASN A 74 4.57 12.04 6.80
C ASN A 74 3.19 12.49 7.31
N ASP A 75 2.29 11.58 7.65
CA ASP A 75 0.88 11.82 7.91
C ASP A 75 0.13 12.47 6.71
N ASP A 76 0.73 12.47 5.54
CA ASP A 76 0.21 13.05 4.31
C ASP A 76 -0.40 11.99 3.39
N ILE A 77 0.38 10.97 3.04
CA ILE A 77 0.00 9.94 2.06
C ILE A 77 -0.22 8.61 2.76
N GLY A 78 -1.41 8.05 2.59
CA GLY A 78 -1.72 6.67 2.95
C GLY A 78 -1.65 5.74 1.74
N LEU A 79 -1.10 4.55 1.91
CA LEU A 79 -1.02 3.49 0.91
C LEU A 79 -1.57 2.21 1.53
N THR A 80 -2.67 1.68 1.01
CA THR A 80 -3.23 0.44 1.57
C THR A 80 -2.47 -0.81 1.11
N GLY A 81 -1.84 -0.75 -0.07
CA GLY A 81 -1.48 -1.97 -0.78
C GLY A 81 -2.75 -2.76 -1.13
N ASP A 82 -2.59 -4.00 -1.57
CA ASP A 82 -3.70 -4.91 -1.79
C ASP A 82 -4.28 -5.32 -0.43
N SER A 83 -5.54 -5.01 -0.20
CA SER A 83 -6.18 -5.28 1.09
C SER A 83 -7.70 -5.30 1.00
N GLY A 84 -8.33 -6.23 1.71
CA GLY A 84 -9.73 -6.11 2.10
C GLY A 84 -9.92 -5.04 3.17
N ILE A 85 -11.17 -4.63 3.39
CA ILE A 85 -11.49 -3.66 4.43
C ILE A 85 -11.16 -4.23 5.82
N CYS A 86 -10.40 -3.51 6.63
CA CYS A 86 -10.03 -3.90 7.99
C CYS A 86 -9.67 -2.66 8.83
N SER A 87 -9.46 -2.86 10.13
CA SER A 87 -9.07 -1.78 11.04
C SER A 87 -7.78 -1.05 10.62
N GLY A 88 -6.82 -1.78 10.02
CA GLY A 88 -5.58 -1.19 9.50
C GLY A 88 -5.83 -0.24 8.34
N VAL A 89 -6.70 -0.59 7.39
CA VAL A 89 -7.11 0.31 6.30
C VAL A 89 -7.79 1.56 6.85
N GLU A 90 -8.69 1.40 7.82
CA GLU A 90 -9.34 2.53 8.47
C GLU A 90 -8.34 3.45 9.21
N GLU A 91 -7.32 2.85 9.84
CA GLU A 91 -6.25 3.60 10.49
C GLU A 91 -5.42 4.39 9.47
N ILE A 92 -5.07 3.78 8.32
CA ILE A 92 -4.35 4.45 7.23
C ILE A 92 -5.14 5.67 6.74
N VAL A 93 -6.44 5.49 6.43
CA VAL A 93 -7.30 6.59 5.97
C VAL A 93 -7.40 7.69 7.02
N ARG A 94 -7.57 7.34 8.29
CA ARG A 94 -7.66 8.31 9.39
C ARG A 94 -6.37 9.12 9.56
N ASN A 95 -5.20 8.49 9.42
CA ASN A 95 -3.89 9.07 9.70
C ASN A 95 -3.24 9.77 8.49
N SER A 96 -3.84 9.73 7.31
CA SER A 96 -3.33 10.40 6.11
C SER A 96 -4.24 11.56 5.67
N LYS A 97 -3.74 12.50 4.88
CA LYS A 97 -4.54 13.53 4.21
C LYS A 97 -5.22 12.99 2.96
N ILE A 98 -4.50 12.16 2.22
CA ILE A 98 -4.98 11.48 1.02
C ILE A 98 -4.56 10.00 1.07
N THR A 99 -5.43 9.09 0.63
CA THR A 99 -5.13 7.66 0.62
C THR A 99 -5.16 7.12 -0.79
N ILE A 100 -4.13 6.37 -1.17
CA ILE A 100 -4.12 5.54 -2.39
C ILE A 100 -4.55 4.14 -1.98
N ALA A 101 -5.73 3.72 -2.46
CA ALA A 101 -6.40 2.53 -1.96
C ALA A 101 -6.68 1.50 -3.06
N ASP A 102 -6.44 0.22 -2.74
CA ASP A 102 -6.93 -0.91 -3.52
C ASP A 102 -8.44 -0.78 -3.75
N THR A 103 -8.89 -0.96 -4.99
CA THR A 103 -10.32 -0.90 -5.35
C THR A 103 -10.59 -1.84 -6.52
N SER A 104 -10.19 -3.09 -6.41
CA SER A 104 -10.28 -4.02 -7.55
C SER A 104 -11.68 -4.57 -7.81
N LEU A 105 -12.58 -4.53 -6.82
CA LEU A 105 -13.89 -5.21 -6.88
C LEU A 105 -15.07 -4.22 -6.88
N PHE A 106 -16.28 -4.73 -7.14
CA PHE A 106 -17.53 -3.99 -6.89
C PHE A 106 -17.92 -4.08 -5.42
N GLU A 107 -17.90 -5.30 -4.89
CA GLU A 107 -18.08 -5.62 -3.47
C GLU A 107 -16.77 -6.22 -2.96
N GLY A 108 -16.24 -5.68 -1.86
CA GLY A 108 -14.97 -6.11 -1.30
C GLY A 108 -15.03 -7.51 -0.69
N ASP A 109 -13.87 -8.14 -0.58
CA ASP A 109 -13.68 -9.42 0.10
C ASP A 109 -12.56 -9.34 1.14
N SER A 110 -12.06 -10.47 1.62
CA SER A 110 -10.98 -10.52 2.63
C SER A 110 -9.61 -10.10 2.09
N CYS A 111 -9.43 -10.05 0.77
CA CYS A 111 -8.16 -9.76 0.11
C CYS A 111 -8.14 -8.40 -0.58
N HIS A 112 -9.29 -7.95 -1.08
CA HIS A 112 -9.39 -6.74 -1.89
C HIS A 112 -10.61 -5.91 -1.52
N MET A 113 -10.43 -4.58 -1.51
CA MET A 113 -11.55 -3.65 -1.38
C MET A 113 -12.35 -3.54 -2.67
N GLY A 114 -13.64 -3.24 -2.50
CA GLY A 114 -14.58 -2.91 -3.55
C GLY A 114 -15.04 -1.46 -3.50
N ILE A 115 -15.87 -1.08 -4.48
CA ILE A 115 -16.50 0.24 -4.53
C ILE A 115 -17.34 0.53 -3.28
N ASP A 116 -18.00 -0.48 -2.74
CA ASP A 116 -18.76 -0.41 -1.49
C ASP A 116 -17.90 0.04 -0.31
N ASN A 117 -16.70 -0.54 -0.17
CA ASN A 117 -15.75 -0.19 0.88
C ASN A 117 -15.20 1.23 0.71
N ILE A 118 -14.93 1.65 -0.52
CA ILE A 118 -14.48 3.03 -0.79
C ILE A 118 -15.58 4.03 -0.44
N LYS A 119 -16.84 3.77 -0.79
CA LYS A 119 -17.99 4.59 -0.38
C LYS A 119 -18.07 4.72 1.14
N TYR A 120 -17.98 3.61 1.84
CA TYR A 120 -17.96 3.60 3.32
C TYR A 120 -16.82 4.46 3.89
N LEU A 121 -15.60 4.32 3.35
CA LEU A 121 -14.43 5.06 3.85
C LEU A 121 -14.56 6.58 3.63
N VAL A 122 -14.98 7.02 2.44
CA VAL A 122 -15.13 8.46 2.17
C VAL A 122 -16.29 9.07 2.94
N GLU A 123 -17.39 8.35 3.16
CA GLU A 123 -18.52 8.79 3.98
C GLU A 123 -18.14 8.92 5.46
N LYS A 124 -17.36 7.97 5.98
CA LYS A 124 -16.96 7.93 7.39
C LYS A 124 -15.87 8.94 7.75
N TYR A 125 -14.90 9.13 6.88
CA TYR A 125 -13.70 9.92 7.20
C TYR A 125 -13.64 11.26 6.48
N GLU A 126 -14.50 11.51 5.49
CA GLU A 126 -14.57 12.73 4.67
C GLU A 126 -13.22 13.09 4.02
N LYS A 127 -12.39 12.06 3.72
CA LYS A 127 -11.06 12.21 3.14
C LYS A 127 -11.02 11.81 1.69
N GLN A 128 -10.04 12.36 0.97
CA GLN A 128 -9.82 12.05 -0.44
C GLN A 128 -9.16 10.67 -0.59
N ILE A 129 -9.72 9.85 -1.48
CA ILE A 129 -9.18 8.55 -1.85
C ILE A 129 -8.88 8.53 -3.34
N ILE A 130 -7.65 8.15 -3.69
CA ILE A 130 -7.23 7.80 -5.04
C ILE A 130 -7.36 6.28 -5.17
N THR A 131 -8.13 5.83 -6.16
CA THR A 131 -8.34 4.40 -6.39
C THR A 131 -7.24 3.82 -7.28
N THR A 132 -6.74 2.65 -6.90
CA THR A 132 -5.72 1.90 -7.64
C THR A 132 -6.11 0.43 -7.77
N HIS A 133 -5.30 -0.38 -8.47
CA HIS A 133 -5.52 -1.81 -8.68
C HIS A 133 -6.88 -2.12 -9.32
N LEU A 134 -7.34 -1.22 -10.20
CA LEU A 134 -8.67 -1.26 -10.80
C LEU A 134 -8.75 -2.30 -11.94
N ARG A 135 -9.77 -3.14 -11.88
CA ARG A 135 -10.24 -3.87 -13.07
C ARG A 135 -10.96 -2.89 -14.01
N ASP A 136 -10.94 -3.14 -15.30
CA ASP A 136 -11.59 -2.24 -16.29
C ASP A 136 -13.05 -1.96 -15.95
N THR A 137 -13.82 -2.99 -15.60
CA THR A 137 -15.23 -2.86 -15.22
C THR A 137 -15.43 -2.01 -13.95
N THR A 138 -14.54 -2.16 -12.96
CA THR A 138 -14.56 -1.36 -11.73
C THR A 138 -14.23 0.10 -12.01
N ARG A 139 -13.23 0.34 -12.87
CA ARG A 139 -12.84 1.68 -13.34
C ARG A 139 -14.00 2.39 -14.04
N GLU A 140 -14.65 1.72 -14.98
CA GLU A 140 -15.81 2.28 -15.71
C GLU A 140 -16.95 2.64 -14.75
N LYS A 141 -17.25 1.75 -13.81
CA LYS A 141 -18.31 2.00 -12.82
C LYS A 141 -17.99 3.20 -11.94
N LEU A 142 -16.78 3.31 -11.43
CA LEU A 142 -16.34 4.46 -10.60
C LEU A 142 -16.42 5.78 -11.38
N LYS A 143 -15.98 5.80 -12.65
CA LYS A 143 -16.09 6.97 -13.52
C LYS A 143 -17.54 7.41 -13.74
N ASN A 144 -18.47 6.45 -13.81
CA ASN A 144 -19.91 6.72 -13.98
C ASN A 144 -20.58 7.17 -12.68
N ASP A 145 -20.25 6.53 -11.56
CA ASP A 145 -20.88 6.79 -10.25
C ASP A 145 -20.48 8.16 -9.66
N LYS A 146 -19.32 8.72 -10.02
CA LYS A 146 -18.82 10.05 -9.61
C LYS A 146 -18.94 10.27 -8.08
N ILE A 147 -18.33 9.39 -7.31
CA ILE A 147 -18.38 9.45 -5.85
C ILE A 147 -17.56 10.65 -5.35
N ASN A 148 -18.13 11.46 -4.49
CA ASN A 148 -17.42 12.60 -3.89
C ASN A 148 -16.17 12.12 -3.14
N ASN A 149 -15.09 12.91 -3.20
CA ASN A 149 -13.79 12.61 -2.59
C ASN A 149 -13.09 11.33 -3.14
N VAL A 150 -13.57 10.78 -4.26
CA VAL A 150 -12.93 9.64 -4.93
C VAL A 150 -12.34 10.08 -6.26
N LEU A 151 -11.05 9.83 -6.45
CA LEU A 151 -10.34 10.09 -7.70
C LEU A 151 -10.01 8.78 -8.41
N VAL A 152 -10.46 8.68 -9.64
CA VAL A 152 -10.08 7.62 -10.58
C VAL A 152 -9.06 8.21 -11.55
N VAL A 153 -7.80 7.83 -11.37
CA VAL A 153 -6.68 8.39 -12.10
C VAL A 153 -6.13 7.45 -13.16
N GLU A 154 -5.39 8.00 -14.11
CA GLU A 154 -4.65 7.24 -15.13
C GLU A 154 -3.15 7.27 -14.80
N ASP A 155 -2.39 6.37 -15.44
CA ASP A 155 -0.94 6.34 -15.30
C ASP A 155 -0.31 7.69 -15.68
N GLY A 156 0.63 8.13 -14.87
CA GLY A 156 1.26 9.44 -15.03
C GLY A 156 0.54 10.61 -14.36
N TYR A 157 -0.57 10.37 -13.66
CA TYR A 157 -1.23 11.40 -12.87
C TYR A 157 -0.31 11.91 -11.74
N THR A 158 -0.24 13.22 -11.59
CA THR A 158 0.54 13.88 -10.54
C THR A 158 -0.33 14.83 -9.74
N PHE A 159 -0.06 14.95 -8.44
CA PHE A 159 -0.74 15.88 -7.53
C PHE A 159 0.25 16.42 -6.49
N GLU A 160 -0.08 17.57 -5.93
CA GLU A 160 0.67 18.18 -4.82
C GLU A 160 -0.17 18.12 -3.54
N ILE A 161 0.50 17.92 -2.38
CA ILE A 161 -0.13 17.78 -1.06
C ILE A 161 0.27 18.98 -0.18
#